data_4ac9b7bb4ac2ef8c04bc03efa4da6bd0
#
_entry.id   4ac9b7bb4ac2ef8c04bc03efa4da6bd0
#
_cell.length_a   1.000
_cell.length_b   1.000
_cell.length_c   1.000
_cell.angle_alpha   90.00
_cell.angle_beta   90.00
_cell.angle_gamma   90.00
#
_symmetry.space_group_name_H-M   'P 1'
#
loop_
_entity.id
_entity.type
_entity.pdbx_description
1 polymer ?
#
loop_
_entity_poly.entity_id
_entity_poly.type
_entity_poly.pdbx_seq_one_letter_code
_entity_poly.pdbx_strand_id
1 'polypeptide(L)'
;WWGYENHPKLNVEGCAALREELLAIARRWVSPPFDADGWRLDVAADLGKTEEFNHAFWRMFRTAVKSVSPDKLILAEHYGDAAPWLTGNQWDSIMNYDAFMEPVTWFLTGVSKHSTEKREDMYNNADVFWGTMSYQMGKLPSQAISVAMNQLSNHDHSRFLTRTNRQIGRVETEGSAAADANVEKAVLREAVLLQMTWNGAPTVYYGDEAGVTGWTDPDNRRTYPWGREDMELIAFHKAAISLRKEYPVLRHGSLKQLYGAYGVLAYGRFDEKEKILVALNNTEEIRTVSIPVWQIGVQAEGTLQNCLMTNRDGFTVFGFSYPVRNGNVLL
;
A
#
# COMPACT_ATOMS: atom_id res chain seq x y z
N TRP A 1 -11.63 -26.79 -3.25
CA TRP A 1 -10.63 -26.02 -2.55
C TRP A 1 -11.33 -25.13 -1.51
N TRP A 2 -10.81 -25.02 -0.30
CA TRP A 2 -11.42 -24.31 0.84
C TRP A 2 -12.85 -24.74 1.18
N GLY A 3 -13.20 -26.02 0.92
CA GLY A 3 -14.53 -26.57 1.17
C GLY A 3 -15.57 -26.32 0.08
N TYR A 4 -15.20 -25.66 -1.02
CA TYR A 4 -16.09 -25.45 -2.15
C TYR A 4 -15.96 -26.58 -3.16
N GLU A 5 -17.06 -27.33 -3.40
CA GLU A 5 -17.10 -28.48 -4.33
C GLU A 5 -16.83 -28.10 -5.78
N ASN A 6 -17.21 -26.88 -6.19
CA ASN A 6 -17.01 -26.36 -7.54
C ASN A 6 -15.62 -25.74 -7.76
N HIS A 7 -14.71 -25.75 -6.76
CA HIS A 7 -13.34 -25.28 -6.87
C HIS A 7 -12.34 -26.43 -6.76
N PRO A 8 -12.07 -27.19 -7.86
CA PRO A 8 -11.09 -28.26 -7.82
C PRO A 8 -9.68 -27.72 -7.62
N LYS A 9 -8.95 -28.32 -6.69
CA LYS A 9 -7.52 -28.01 -6.50
C LYS A 9 -6.68 -28.88 -7.42
N LEU A 10 -5.86 -28.27 -8.27
CA LEU A 10 -4.93 -28.98 -9.15
C LEU A 10 -3.92 -29.79 -8.32
N ASN A 11 -3.70 -31.03 -8.71
CA ASN A 11 -2.76 -31.93 -8.04
C ASN A 11 -1.31 -31.69 -8.51
N VAL A 12 -0.81 -30.47 -8.28
CA VAL A 12 0.54 -30.06 -8.69
C VAL A 12 1.62 -30.90 -8.01
N GLU A 13 1.39 -31.27 -6.75
CA GLU A 13 2.33 -32.08 -5.96
C GLU A 13 2.44 -33.51 -6.50
N GLY A 14 1.33 -34.13 -6.86
CA GLY A 14 1.29 -35.51 -7.35
C GLY A 14 1.53 -35.67 -8.86
N CYS A 15 1.58 -34.59 -9.64
CA CYS A 15 1.69 -34.67 -11.11
C CYS A 15 2.92 -33.91 -11.64
N ALA A 16 3.97 -34.63 -12.02
CA ALA A 16 5.20 -34.05 -12.53
C ALA A 16 4.98 -33.27 -13.85
N ALA A 17 4.17 -33.82 -14.77
CA ALA A 17 3.88 -33.17 -16.03
C ALA A 17 3.17 -31.82 -15.86
N LEU A 18 2.24 -31.72 -14.89
CA LEU A 18 1.59 -30.46 -14.56
C LEU A 18 2.58 -29.43 -14.00
N ARG A 19 3.51 -29.88 -13.13
CA ARG A 19 4.58 -28.96 -12.63
C ARG A 19 5.45 -28.42 -13.76
N GLU A 20 5.89 -29.28 -14.66
CA GLU A 20 6.70 -28.90 -15.81
C GLU A 20 5.99 -27.90 -16.71
N GLU A 21 4.70 -28.11 -16.95
CA GLU A 21 3.88 -27.19 -17.74
C GLU A 21 3.74 -25.83 -17.05
N LEU A 22 3.46 -25.78 -15.73
CA LEU A 22 3.38 -24.53 -14.99
C LEU A 22 4.70 -23.76 -14.99
N LEU A 23 5.84 -24.46 -14.91
CA LEU A 23 7.16 -23.83 -15.01
C LEU A 23 7.48 -23.38 -16.44
N ALA A 24 6.98 -24.08 -17.44
CA ALA A 24 7.07 -23.64 -18.84
C ALA A 24 6.25 -22.36 -19.09
N ILE A 25 5.03 -22.30 -18.57
CA ILE A 25 4.18 -21.09 -18.59
C ILE A 25 4.86 -19.94 -17.86
N ALA A 26 5.46 -20.19 -16.70
CA ALA A 26 6.17 -19.17 -15.92
C ALA A 26 7.29 -18.51 -16.76
N ARG A 27 8.08 -19.29 -17.48
CA ARG A 27 9.14 -18.77 -18.39
C ARG A 27 8.55 -18.06 -19.59
N ARG A 28 7.52 -18.65 -20.22
CA ARG A 28 6.94 -18.15 -21.47
C ARG A 28 6.49 -16.68 -21.37
N TRP A 29 5.74 -16.34 -20.33
CA TRP A 29 5.15 -15.02 -20.21
C TRP A 29 6.17 -13.91 -19.87
N VAL A 30 7.27 -14.26 -19.22
CA VAL A 30 8.36 -13.31 -18.95
C VAL A 30 9.43 -13.27 -20.05
N SER A 31 9.25 -14.07 -21.13
CA SER A 31 10.11 -14.12 -22.31
C SER A 31 9.48 -13.38 -23.48
N PRO A 32 10.29 -12.92 -24.49
CA PRO A 32 9.75 -12.43 -25.74
C PRO A 32 8.80 -13.44 -26.43
N PRO A 33 7.75 -12.99 -27.13
CA PRO A 33 7.38 -11.59 -27.39
C PRO A 33 6.54 -10.93 -26.28
N PHE A 34 6.18 -11.65 -25.22
CA PHE A 34 5.31 -11.13 -24.14
C PHE A 34 6.09 -10.21 -23.19
N ASP A 35 7.26 -10.66 -22.77
CA ASP A 35 8.24 -9.91 -21.97
C ASP A 35 7.64 -9.22 -20.74
N ALA A 36 6.71 -9.90 -20.04
CA ALA A 36 6.16 -9.38 -18.78
C ALA A 36 7.29 -9.16 -17.76
N ASP A 37 7.19 -8.10 -16.94
CA ASP A 37 8.19 -7.74 -15.93
C ASP A 37 8.23 -8.69 -14.73
N GLY A 38 7.24 -9.56 -14.59
CA GLY A 38 7.19 -10.54 -13.51
C GLY A 38 5.83 -11.21 -13.38
N TRP A 39 5.62 -11.80 -12.21
CA TRP A 39 4.40 -12.51 -11.84
C TRP A 39 3.80 -11.95 -10.56
N ARG A 40 2.48 -11.78 -10.52
CA ARG A 40 1.68 -11.76 -9.30
C ARG A 40 1.05 -13.14 -9.13
N LEU A 41 1.32 -13.77 -8.01
CA LEU A 41 0.90 -15.13 -7.71
C LEU A 41 -0.34 -15.07 -6.83
N ASP A 42 -1.42 -15.65 -7.32
CA ASP A 42 -2.69 -15.77 -6.62
C ASP A 42 -2.63 -16.85 -5.55
N VAL A 43 -3.04 -16.56 -4.33
CA VAL A 43 -3.13 -17.50 -3.19
C VAL A 43 -1.89 -18.41 -3.07
N ALA A 44 -0.72 -17.83 -3.21
CA ALA A 44 0.52 -18.57 -3.41
C ALA A 44 0.88 -19.56 -2.29
N ALA A 45 0.52 -19.24 -1.03
CA ALA A 45 0.81 -20.09 0.12
C ALA A 45 0.00 -21.41 0.11
N ASP A 46 -1.12 -21.46 -0.60
CA ASP A 46 -2.01 -22.63 -0.59
C ASP A 46 -1.75 -23.63 -1.73
N LEU A 47 -0.71 -23.39 -2.55
CA LEU A 47 -0.35 -24.31 -3.62
C LEU A 47 0.22 -25.63 -3.04
N GLY A 48 -0.20 -26.77 -3.59
CA GLY A 48 0.19 -28.08 -3.11
C GLY A 48 -0.64 -28.57 -1.91
N LYS A 49 -0.25 -29.67 -1.32
CA LYS A 49 -0.90 -30.29 -0.16
C LYS A 49 -0.08 -30.15 1.11
N THR A 50 1.25 -30.04 0.95
CA THR A 50 2.20 -29.95 2.05
C THR A 50 2.95 -28.63 1.97
N GLU A 51 3.31 -28.09 3.12
CA GLU A 51 4.15 -26.88 3.23
C GLU A 51 5.52 -27.09 2.59
N GLU A 52 6.11 -28.28 2.80
CA GLU A 52 7.41 -28.64 2.22
C GLU A 52 7.37 -28.59 0.68
N PHE A 53 6.31 -29.15 0.07
CA PHE A 53 6.12 -29.07 -1.37
C PHE A 53 5.89 -27.63 -1.84
N ASN A 54 5.09 -26.84 -1.12
CA ASN A 54 4.85 -25.44 -1.44
C ASN A 54 6.16 -24.67 -1.57
N HIS A 55 7.00 -24.73 -0.55
CA HIS A 55 8.31 -24.09 -0.58
C HIS A 55 9.24 -24.64 -1.69
N ALA A 56 9.22 -25.94 -1.94
CA ALA A 56 10.00 -26.54 -3.03
C ALA A 56 9.53 -26.05 -4.40
N PHE A 57 8.22 -25.94 -4.62
CA PHE A 57 7.64 -25.45 -5.87
C PHE A 57 8.02 -23.99 -6.12
N TRP A 58 7.93 -23.12 -5.13
CA TRP A 58 8.29 -21.70 -5.31
C TRP A 58 9.79 -21.50 -5.57
N ARG A 59 10.66 -22.35 -5.06
CA ARG A 59 12.08 -22.36 -5.45
C ARG A 59 12.26 -22.75 -6.94
N MET A 60 11.54 -23.77 -7.41
CA MET A 60 11.55 -24.15 -8.82
C MET A 60 10.99 -23.04 -9.72
N PHE A 61 9.87 -22.45 -9.32
CA PHE A 61 9.25 -21.32 -10.03
C PHE A 61 10.20 -20.13 -10.12
N ARG A 62 10.84 -19.74 -9.02
CA ARG A 62 11.87 -18.70 -9.02
C ARG A 62 13.01 -19.02 -9.98
N THR A 63 13.53 -20.23 -9.95
CA THR A 63 14.60 -20.66 -10.86
C THR A 63 14.15 -20.52 -12.30
N ALA A 64 12.94 -20.92 -12.63
CA ALA A 64 12.37 -20.81 -13.97
C ALA A 64 12.24 -19.35 -14.43
N VAL A 65 11.70 -18.47 -13.61
CA VAL A 65 11.51 -17.04 -13.93
C VAL A 65 12.85 -16.31 -14.03
N LYS A 66 13.72 -16.49 -13.03
CA LYS A 66 15.02 -15.80 -12.97
C LYS A 66 16.02 -16.31 -14.00
N SER A 67 15.81 -17.50 -14.59
CA SER A 67 16.63 -17.96 -15.72
C SER A 67 16.41 -17.15 -17.00
N VAL A 68 15.28 -16.45 -17.14
CA VAL A 68 15.02 -15.53 -18.25
C VAL A 68 15.70 -14.19 -18.00
N SER A 69 15.48 -13.60 -16.82
CA SER A 69 16.20 -12.41 -16.35
C SER A 69 16.13 -12.32 -14.81
N PRO A 70 17.23 -11.99 -14.13
CA PRO A 70 17.25 -11.80 -12.68
C PRO A 70 16.32 -10.66 -12.22
N ASP A 71 16.00 -9.72 -13.09
CA ASP A 71 15.20 -8.53 -12.78
C ASP A 71 13.68 -8.80 -12.81
N LYS A 72 13.23 -9.96 -13.31
CA LYS A 72 11.80 -10.31 -13.34
C LYS A 72 11.27 -10.51 -11.92
N LEU A 73 10.26 -9.73 -11.55
CA LEU A 73 9.66 -9.73 -10.20
C LEU A 73 8.79 -10.96 -9.95
N ILE A 74 8.82 -11.48 -8.72
CA ILE A 74 7.89 -12.49 -8.21
C ILE A 74 7.20 -11.91 -6.98
N LEU A 75 5.97 -11.46 -7.15
CA LEU A 75 5.13 -10.88 -6.13
C LEU A 75 4.02 -11.86 -5.76
N ALA A 76 3.85 -12.16 -4.47
CA ALA A 76 2.80 -13.08 -4.02
C ALA A 76 1.64 -12.35 -3.33
N GLU A 77 0.43 -12.84 -3.58
CA GLU A 77 -0.67 -12.59 -2.68
C GLU A 77 -0.55 -13.51 -1.47
N HIS A 78 -0.49 -12.91 -0.30
CA HIS A 78 -0.47 -13.62 0.97
C HIS A 78 -0.96 -12.73 2.10
N TYR A 79 -1.76 -13.29 2.99
CA TYR A 79 -2.19 -12.67 4.24
C TYR A 79 -1.40 -13.27 5.40
N GLY A 80 -0.98 -12.44 6.35
CA GLY A 80 -0.24 -12.88 7.51
C GLY A 80 1.27 -12.96 7.29
N ASP A 81 1.95 -13.89 7.97
CA ASP A 81 3.41 -13.96 8.00
C ASP A 81 4.00 -14.55 6.71
N ALA A 82 4.56 -13.70 5.86
CA ALA A 82 5.22 -14.09 4.61
C ALA A 82 6.72 -14.37 4.77
N ALA A 83 7.31 -14.15 5.94
CA ALA A 83 8.75 -14.31 6.16
C ALA A 83 9.33 -15.66 5.69
N PRO A 84 8.63 -16.81 5.85
CA PRO A 84 9.13 -18.10 5.37
C PRO A 84 9.39 -18.18 3.86
N TRP A 85 8.69 -17.38 3.06
CA TRP A 85 8.86 -17.35 1.59
C TRP A 85 9.79 -16.24 1.10
N LEU A 86 10.13 -15.27 1.95
CA LEU A 86 10.95 -14.10 1.59
C LEU A 86 12.44 -14.28 1.94
N THR A 87 12.91 -15.51 1.93
CA THR A 87 14.30 -15.89 2.25
C THR A 87 15.30 -15.66 1.11
N GLY A 88 14.86 -15.03 0.01
CA GLY A 88 15.70 -14.71 -1.16
C GLY A 88 15.72 -15.79 -2.25
N ASN A 89 15.08 -16.94 -2.04
CA ASN A 89 15.06 -18.06 -2.97
C ASN A 89 13.65 -18.49 -3.44
N GLN A 90 12.63 -17.74 -3.06
CA GLN A 90 11.23 -18.00 -3.44
C GLN A 90 10.59 -16.71 -3.98
N TRP A 91 9.74 -16.00 -3.20
CA TRP A 91 9.16 -14.73 -3.62
C TRP A 91 10.14 -13.58 -3.41
N ASP A 92 10.02 -12.54 -4.22
CA ASP A 92 10.76 -11.28 -4.01
C ASP A 92 10.03 -10.38 -3.03
N SER A 93 8.69 -10.35 -3.09
CA SER A 93 7.85 -9.51 -2.26
C SER A 93 6.40 -9.97 -2.23
N ILE A 94 5.53 -9.20 -1.58
CA ILE A 94 4.11 -9.48 -1.35
C ILE A 94 3.22 -8.28 -1.65
N MET A 95 1.93 -8.54 -1.84
CA MET A 95 0.88 -7.54 -1.66
C MET A 95 0.84 -7.15 -0.18
N ASN A 96 1.09 -5.87 0.10
CA ASN A 96 1.36 -5.40 1.47
C ASN A 96 0.07 -5.08 2.23
N TYR A 97 -0.64 -6.12 2.65
CA TYR A 97 -1.87 -5.97 3.44
C TYR A 97 -1.57 -5.53 4.87
N ASP A 98 -0.76 -6.33 5.59
CA ASP A 98 -0.58 -6.21 7.02
C ASP A 98 0.32 -5.04 7.43
N ALA A 99 1.33 -4.71 6.60
CA ALA A 99 2.27 -3.63 6.89
C ALA A 99 1.97 -2.34 6.10
N PHE A 100 0.80 -2.21 5.46
CA PHE A 100 0.38 -0.98 4.80
C PHE A 100 -1.14 -0.82 4.70
N MET A 101 -1.83 -1.66 3.88
CA MET A 101 -3.24 -1.43 3.55
C MET A 101 -4.13 -1.37 4.79
N GLU A 102 -4.00 -2.33 5.68
CA GLU A 102 -4.86 -2.43 6.87
C GLU A 102 -4.59 -1.32 7.89
N PRO A 103 -3.34 -1.07 8.35
CA PRO A 103 -3.08 0.00 9.30
C PRO A 103 -3.47 1.39 8.77
N VAL A 104 -3.23 1.67 7.50
CA VAL A 104 -3.64 2.93 6.86
C VAL A 104 -5.16 3.05 6.82
N THR A 105 -5.84 1.97 6.44
CA THR A 105 -7.31 1.94 6.42
C THR A 105 -7.89 2.18 7.81
N TRP A 106 -7.43 1.44 8.81
CA TRP A 106 -7.95 1.55 10.17
C TRP A 106 -7.71 2.94 10.76
N PHE A 107 -6.50 3.45 10.63
CA PHE A 107 -6.16 4.77 11.16
C PHE A 107 -7.00 5.89 10.53
N LEU A 108 -7.11 5.91 9.21
CA LEU A 108 -7.77 7.00 8.50
C LEU A 108 -9.29 6.88 8.46
N THR A 109 -9.85 5.67 8.52
CA THR A 109 -11.29 5.47 8.29
C THR A 109 -12.03 4.77 9.43
N GLY A 110 -11.35 4.02 10.28
CA GLY A 110 -11.98 3.24 11.35
C GLY A 110 -12.86 2.09 10.87
N VAL A 111 -12.67 1.62 9.63
CA VAL A 111 -13.38 0.43 9.11
C VAL A 111 -12.39 -0.59 8.57
N SER A 112 -12.82 -1.84 8.44
CA SER A 112 -12.00 -2.89 7.82
C SER A 112 -11.88 -2.71 6.32
N LYS A 113 -10.85 -3.33 5.71
CA LYS A 113 -10.62 -3.30 4.26
C LYS A 113 -11.79 -3.81 3.40
N HIS A 114 -12.66 -4.62 3.99
CA HIS A 114 -13.87 -5.10 3.32
C HIS A 114 -15.12 -4.27 3.62
N SER A 115 -15.01 -3.21 4.42
CA SER A 115 -16.16 -2.45 4.94
C SER A 115 -17.20 -3.32 5.65
N THR A 116 -16.77 -4.36 6.36
CA THR A 116 -17.64 -5.29 7.06
C THR A 116 -17.62 -5.14 8.57
N GLU A 117 -16.65 -4.39 9.10
CA GLU A 117 -16.41 -4.23 10.52
C GLU A 117 -15.96 -2.81 10.82
N LYS A 118 -16.46 -2.23 11.90
CA LYS A 118 -15.94 -0.97 12.47
C LYS A 118 -14.78 -1.27 13.41
N ARG A 119 -13.74 -0.45 13.32
CA ARG A 119 -12.53 -0.51 14.12
C ARG A 119 -12.29 0.83 14.81
N GLU A 120 -13.28 1.25 15.60
CA GLU A 120 -13.24 2.53 16.35
C GLU A 120 -12.06 2.60 17.32
N ASP A 121 -11.61 1.45 17.82
CA ASP A 121 -10.41 1.30 18.66
C ASP A 121 -9.11 1.67 17.94
N MET A 122 -9.10 1.59 16.60
CA MET A 122 -7.95 1.88 15.74
C MET A 122 -8.05 3.24 15.03
N TYR A 123 -9.27 3.81 14.97
CA TYR A 123 -9.49 5.08 14.30
C TYR A 123 -8.74 6.21 15.01
N ASN A 124 -7.92 6.95 14.24
CA ASN A 124 -7.07 8.02 14.74
C ASN A 124 -6.09 7.60 15.85
N ASN A 125 -5.90 6.30 16.08
CA ASN A 125 -5.02 5.79 17.13
C ASN A 125 -3.59 5.64 16.61
N ALA A 126 -2.77 6.65 16.86
CA ALA A 126 -1.37 6.69 16.41
C ALA A 126 -0.51 5.56 17.02
N ASP A 127 -0.76 5.19 18.27
CA ASP A 127 0.02 4.13 18.94
C ASP A 127 -0.25 2.78 18.27
N VAL A 128 -1.52 2.48 17.97
CA VAL A 128 -1.90 1.26 17.24
C VAL A 128 -1.30 1.28 15.82
N PHE A 129 -1.38 2.41 15.11
CA PHE A 129 -0.79 2.55 13.78
C PHE A 129 0.71 2.26 13.80
N TRP A 130 1.48 2.96 14.64
CA TRP A 130 2.93 2.81 14.71
C TRP A 130 3.34 1.44 15.21
N GLY A 131 2.63 0.90 16.21
CA GLY A 131 2.89 -0.43 16.75
C GLY A 131 2.67 -1.51 15.68
N THR A 132 1.56 -1.46 14.95
CA THR A 132 1.27 -2.42 13.88
C THR A 132 2.26 -2.32 12.74
N MET A 133 2.52 -1.09 12.24
CA MET A 133 3.48 -0.87 11.16
C MET A 133 4.88 -1.40 11.53
N SER A 134 5.38 -1.06 12.71
CA SER A 134 6.70 -1.50 13.17
C SER A 134 6.78 -3.01 13.34
N TYR A 135 5.76 -3.63 13.91
CA TYR A 135 5.70 -5.08 14.11
C TYR A 135 5.66 -5.83 12.78
N GLN A 136 4.79 -5.45 11.87
CA GLN A 136 4.62 -6.14 10.60
C GLN A 136 5.80 -5.90 9.65
N MET A 137 6.31 -4.67 9.56
CA MET A 137 7.52 -4.39 8.80
C MET A 137 8.74 -5.12 9.37
N GLY A 138 8.83 -5.25 10.68
CA GLY A 138 9.94 -5.95 11.36
C GLY A 138 10.03 -7.44 11.07
N LYS A 139 8.95 -8.07 10.60
CA LYS A 139 8.96 -9.49 10.18
C LYS A 139 9.58 -9.70 8.79
N LEU A 140 9.61 -8.68 7.96
CA LEU A 140 9.96 -8.80 6.55
C LEU A 140 11.39 -8.34 6.30
N PRO A 141 12.14 -9.00 5.40
CA PRO A 141 13.43 -8.50 4.95
C PRO A 141 13.30 -7.12 4.31
N SER A 142 14.27 -6.24 4.56
CA SER A 142 14.24 -4.85 4.04
C SER A 142 14.12 -4.78 2.53
N GLN A 143 14.73 -5.71 1.81
CA GLN A 143 14.64 -5.82 0.35
C GLN A 143 13.20 -6.11 -0.10
N ALA A 144 12.49 -7.00 0.59
CA ALA A 144 11.11 -7.34 0.28
C ALA A 144 10.17 -6.16 0.58
N ILE A 145 10.37 -5.45 1.71
CA ILE A 145 9.57 -4.26 2.05
C ILE A 145 9.77 -3.15 1.03
N SER A 146 11.00 -2.93 0.55
CA SER A 146 11.29 -1.83 -0.38
C SER A 146 10.55 -1.92 -1.71
N VAL A 147 10.09 -3.12 -2.07
CA VAL A 147 9.30 -3.41 -3.28
C VAL A 147 7.93 -4.02 -2.97
N ALA A 148 7.51 -3.99 -1.70
CA ALA A 148 6.19 -4.47 -1.31
C ALA A 148 5.08 -3.62 -1.94
N MET A 149 4.04 -4.28 -2.43
CA MET A 149 2.94 -3.64 -3.15
C MET A 149 2.02 -2.88 -2.19
N ASN A 150 2.28 -1.59 -2.03
CA ASN A 150 1.48 -0.70 -1.20
C ASN A 150 0.24 -0.24 -1.97
N GLN A 151 -0.90 -0.80 -1.65
CA GLN A 151 -2.18 -0.52 -2.29
C GLN A 151 -3.18 0.04 -1.28
N LEU A 152 -4.08 0.91 -1.73
CA LEU A 152 -5.20 1.41 -0.94
C LEU A 152 -6.46 0.61 -1.24
N SER A 153 -6.66 0.25 -2.50
CA SER A 153 -7.76 -0.58 -3.00
C SER A 153 -7.22 -1.69 -3.89
N ASN A 154 -8.02 -2.73 -4.10
CA ASN A 154 -7.81 -3.76 -5.11
C ASN A 154 -9.15 -4.40 -5.52
N HIS A 155 -9.08 -5.45 -6.32
CA HIS A 155 -10.23 -6.14 -6.90
C HIS A 155 -11.07 -6.97 -5.90
N ASP A 156 -10.58 -7.18 -4.66
CA ASP A 156 -11.28 -7.96 -3.62
C ASP A 156 -11.90 -7.07 -2.53
N HIS A 157 -11.29 -5.90 -2.29
CA HIS A 157 -11.65 -5.04 -1.16
C HIS A 157 -12.52 -3.87 -1.60
N SER A 158 -13.24 -3.27 -0.66
CA SER A 158 -13.94 -2.02 -0.96
C SER A 158 -12.95 -0.93 -1.38
N ARG A 159 -13.40 0.00 -2.23
CA ARG A 159 -12.60 1.15 -2.63
C ARG A 159 -12.23 1.99 -1.41
N PHE A 160 -11.00 2.51 -1.36
CA PHE A 160 -10.59 3.34 -0.22
C PHE A 160 -11.49 4.56 -0.07
N LEU A 161 -11.86 5.21 -1.17
CA LEU A 161 -12.77 6.35 -1.14
C LEU A 161 -14.12 5.98 -0.49
N THR A 162 -14.69 4.80 -0.77
CA THR A 162 -15.89 4.31 -0.08
C THR A 162 -15.66 4.17 1.43
N ARG A 163 -14.52 3.61 1.86
CA ARG A 163 -14.20 3.45 3.28
C ARG A 163 -14.15 4.78 4.05
N THR A 164 -13.88 5.90 3.36
CA THR A 164 -13.85 7.23 3.99
C THR A 164 -15.22 7.69 4.52
N ASN A 165 -16.33 7.11 4.03
CA ASN A 165 -17.68 7.38 4.57
C ASN A 165 -17.91 6.73 5.94
N ARG A 166 -16.97 5.87 6.39
CA ARG A 166 -16.99 5.16 7.68
C ARG A 166 -18.23 4.27 7.91
N GLN A 167 -18.86 3.84 6.81
CA GLN A 167 -19.98 2.91 6.87
C GLN A 167 -19.49 1.47 6.61
N ILE A 168 -20.20 0.53 7.22
CA ILE A 168 -20.08 -0.89 6.90
C ILE A 168 -21.22 -1.28 5.96
N GLY A 169 -20.95 -2.16 5.02
CA GLY A 169 -21.97 -2.61 4.07
C GLY A 169 -21.40 -3.44 2.94
N ARG A 170 -22.31 -3.95 2.17
CA ARG A 170 -22.07 -4.66 0.90
C ARG A 170 -23.12 -4.24 -0.11
N VAL A 171 -22.86 -4.51 -1.38
CA VAL A 171 -23.80 -4.15 -2.45
C VAL A 171 -25.16 -4.84 -2.28
N GLU A 172 -25.16 -6.08 -1.76
CA GLU A 172 -26.37 -6.87 -1.54
C GLU A 172 -27.28 -6.32 -0.42
N THR A 173 -26.69 -5.62 0.56
CA THR A 173 -27.44 -5.09 1.73
C THR A 173 -27.75 -3.62 1.59
N GLU A 174 -26.79 -2.81 1.12
CA GLU A 174 -26.87 -1.35 1.11
C GLU A 174 -27.13 -0.77 -0.30
N GLY A 175 -26.94 -1.58 -1.32
CA GLY A 175 -26.98 -1.12 -2.72
C GLY A 175 -25.72 -0.35 -3.12
N SER A 176 -25.49 -0.29 -4.43
CA SER A 176 -24.28 0.31 -5.00
C SER A 176 -24.18 1.83 -4.73
N ALA A 177 -25.30 2.55 -4.68
CA ALA A 177 -25.33 4.00 -4.44
C ALA A 177 -24.85 4.40 -3.03
N ALA A 178 -25.02 3.53 -2.05
CA ALA A 178 -24.56 3.81 -0.68
C ALA A 178 -23.02 3.88 -0.58
N ALA A 179 -22.30 3.21 -1.48
CA ALA A 179 -20.86 3.29 -1.56
C ALA A 179 -20.34 4.68 -1.96
N ASP A 180 -21.17 5.49 -2.60
CA ASP A 180 -20.84 6.83 -3.11
C ASP A 180 -21.20 7.93 -2.11
N ALA A 181 -22.00 7.61 -1.09
CA ALA A 181 -22.56 8.59 -0.17
C ALA A 181 -21.54 9.02 0.89
N ASN A 182 -21.46 10.32 1.15
CA ASN A 182 -20.67 10.92 2.24
C ASN A 182 -19.16 10.53 2.22
N VAL A 183 -18.61 10.35 1.03
CA VAL A 183 -17.17 10.05 0.89
C VAL A 183 -16.33 11.32 1.07
N GLU A 184 -15.16 11.16 1.70
CA GLU A 184 -14.27 12.26 2.07
C GLU A 184 -12.99 12.22 1.22
N LYS A 185 -12.93 13.04 0.17
CA LYS A 185 -11.77 13.12 -0.74
C LYS A 185 -10.50 13.60 -0.03
N ALA A 186 -10.62 14.42 1.02
CA ALA A 186 -9.49 14.85 1.80
C ALA A 186 -8.78 13.67 2.47
N VAL A 187 -9.54 12.72 3.04
CA VAL A 187 -8.99 11.51 3.64
C VAL A 187 -8.34 10.60 2.59
N LEU A 188 -8.92 10.50 1.38
CA LEU A 188 -8.25 9.81 0.27
C LEU A 188 -6.92 10.47 -0.08
N ARG A 189 -6.84 11.80 -0.13
CA ARG A 189 -5.58 12.51 -0.41
C ARG A 189 -4.53 12.27 0.67
N GLU A 190 -4.91 12.20 1.96
CA GLU A 190 -4.00 11.79 3.04
C GLU A 190 -3.47 10.37 2.85
N ALA A 191 -4.35 9.43 2.48
CA ALA A 191 -3.95 8.05 2.19
C ALA A 191 -2.99 7.95 1.01
N VAL A 192 -3.23 8.72 -0.05
CA VAL A 192 -2.34 8.80 -1.22
C VAL A 192 -0.98 9.40 -0.85
N LEU A 193 -0.93 10.40 0.02
CA LEU A 193 0.34 10.92 0.54
C LEU A 193 1.12 9.85 1.29
N LEU A 194 0.44 9.09 2.19
CA LEU A 194 1.06 7.94 2.84
C LEU A 194 1.57 6.93 1.80
N GLN A 195 0.74 6.57 0.82
CA GLN A 195 1.11 5.60 -0.23
C GLN A 195 2.35 6.04 -1.02
N MET A 196 2.44 7.30 -1.41
CA MET A 196 3.53 7.81 -2.23
C MET A 196 4.80 8.11 -1.45
N THR A 197 4.72 8.28 -0.13
CA THR A 197 5.86 8.63 0.72
C THR A 197 6.34 7.49 1.62
N TRP A 198 5.53 6.45 1.83
CA TRP A 198 5.92 5.27 2.61
C TRP A 198 6.94 4.41 1.89
N ASN A 199 7.62 3.52 2.65
CA ASN A 199 8.54 2.53 2.09
C ASN A 199 7.76 1.42 1.38
N GLY A 200 8.11 1.08 0.14
CA GLY A 200 7.44 0.10 -0.71
C GLY A 200 7.12 0.65 -2.10
N ALA A 201 6.43 -0.13 -2.91
CA ALA A 201 6.00 0.19 -4.26
C ALA A 201 4.53 0.65 -4.29
N PRO A 202 4.24 1.95 -4.45
CA PRO A 202 2.87 2.43 -4.55
C PRO A 202 2.17 1.78 -5.74
N THR A 203 0.98 1.25 -5.50
CA THR A 203 0.17 0.59 -6.53
C THR A 203 -1.23 1.18 -6.53
N VAL A 204 -1.56 1.90 -7.59
CA VAL A 204 -2.88 2.52 -7.78
C VAL A 204 -3.80 1.51 -8.44
N TYR A 205 -4.90 1.16 -7.76
CA TYR A 205 -5.97 0.39 -8.38
C TYR A 205 -6.74 1.32 -9.32
N TYR A 206 -6.96 0.89 -10.58
CA TYR A 206 -7.58 1.73 -11.59
C TYR A 206 -8.84 2.41 -11.06
N GLY A 207 -8.97 3.69 -11.32
CA GLY A 207 -10.14 4.48 -10.93
C GLY A 207 -10.06 5.11 -9.52
N ASP A 208 -9.16 4.67 -8.63
CA ASP A 208 -8.95 5.36 -7.35
C ASP A 208 -8.54 6.82 -7.59
N GLU A 209 -7.68 7.04 -8.59
CA GLU A 209 -7.25 8.37 -9.03
C GLU A 209 -8.37 9.20 -9.65
N ALA A 210 -9.43 8.54 -10.14
CA ALA A 210 -10.56 9.18 -10.80
C ALA A 210 -11.81 9.28 -9.91
N GLY A 211 -11.69 8.92 -8.62
CA GLY A 211 -12.77 9.00 -7.64
C GLY A 211 -13.78 7.86 -7.71
N VAL A 212 -13.40 6.70 -8.26
CA VAL A 212 -14.27 5.52 -8.29
C VAL A 212 -14.46 4.97 -6.88
N THR A 213 -15.70 4.73 -6.53
CA THR A 213 -16.18 4.13 -5.28
C THR A 213 -16.63 2.68 -5.53
N GLY A 214 -16.97 1.96 -4.49
CA GLY A 214 -17.55 0.61 -4.56
C GLY A 214 -17.32 -0.18 -3.27
N TRP A 215 -18.30 -0.98 -2.90
CA TRP A 215 -18.16 -2.01 -1.88
C TRP A 215 -17.16 -3.09 -2.33
N THR A 216 -17.01 -4.16 -1.61
CA THR A 216 -16.15 -5.29 -2.03
C THR A 216 -16.60 -5.88 -3.37
N ASP A 217 -15.80 -6.78 -3.94
CA ASP A 217 -16.17 -7.56 -5.14
C ASP A 217 -17.64 -8.04 -5.07
N PRO A 218 -18.44 -7.82 -6.15
CA PRO A 218 -18.06 -7.29 -7.46
C PRO A 218 -18.17 -5.76 -7.60
N ASP A 219 -18.71 -5.02 -6.63
CA ASP A 219 -19.06 -3.59 -6.77
C ASP A 219 -17.82 -2.68 -6.90
N ASN A 220 -16.67 -3.08 -6.35
CA ASN A 220 -15.40 -2.36 -6.51
C ASN A 220 -14.83 -2.40 -7.94
N ARG A 221 -15.35 -3.29 -8.81
CA ARG A 221 -14.91 -3.47 -10.20
C ARG A 221 -15.74 -2.65 -11.19
N ARG A 222 -16.26 -1.50 -10.77
CA ARG A 222 -17.01 -0.57 -11.63
C ARG A 222 -16.15 -0.12 -12.80
N THR A 223 -16.78 0.20 -13.92
CA THR A 223 -16.07 0.71 -15.10
C THR A 223 -15.40 2.05 -14.80
N TYR A 224 -14.27 2.30 -15.48
CA TYR A 224 -13.60 3.59 -15.40
C TYR A 224 -14.53 4.71 -15.90
N PRO A 225 -14.63 5.85 -15.21
CA PRO A 225 -15.63 6.90 -15.49
C PRO A 225 -15.20 7.82 -16.65
N TRP A 226 -14.92 7.28 -17.84
CA TRP A 226 -14.45 8.03 -18.99
C TRP A 226 -15.31 9.27 -19.27
N GLY A 227 -14.68 10.45 -19.32
CA GLY A 227 -15.30 11.76 -19.53
C GLY A 227 -16.06 12.31 -18.31
N ARG A 228 -15.95 11.63 -17.15
CA ARG A 228 -16.55 12.06 -15.87
C ARG A 228 -15.60 11.85 -14.70
N GLU A 229 -14.31 11.79 -15.00
CA GLU A 229 -13.25 11.61 -14.02
C GLU A 229 -13.22 12.77 -13.02
N ASP A 230 -12.86 12.49 -11.79
CA ASP A 230 -12.51 13.52 -10.81
C ASP A 230 -11.13 14.10 -11.14
N MET A 231 -11.14 15.20 -11.87
CA MET A 231 -9.91 15.84 -12.37
C MET A 231 -9.05 16.43 -11.26
N GLU A 232 -9.63 16.77 -10.11
CA GLU A 232 -8.88 17.23 -8.94
C GLU A 232 -8.08 16.08 -8.33
N LEU A 233 -8.71 14.92 -8.15
CA LEU A 233 -8.02 13.73 -7.66
C LEU A 233 -6.93 13.24 -8.62
N ILE A 234 -7.17 13.29 -9.93
CA ILE A 234 -6.15 12.98 -10.95
C ILE A 234 -4.96 13.93 -10.83
N ALA A 235 -5.22 15.23 -10.70
CA ALA A 235 -4.17 16.23 -10.56
C ALA A 235 -3.36 16.00 -9.27
N PHE A 236 -4.03 15.66 -8.17
CA PHE A 236 -3.39 15.33 -6.91
C PHE A 236 -2.49 14.08 -7.00
N HIS A 237 -3.00 12.99 -7.59
CA HIS A 237 -2.19 11.78 -7.81
C HIS A 237 -0.96 12.07 -8.67
N LYS A 238 -1.11 12.87 -9.73
CA LYS A 238 0.03 13.29 -10.57
C LYS A 238 1.06 14.08 -9.76
N ALA A 239 0.63 15.01 -8.90
CA ALA A 239 1.52 15.78 -8.04
C ALA A 239 2.27 14.88 -7.04
N ALA A 240 1.57 13.98 -6.37
CA ALA A 240 2.16 13.05 -5.40
C ALA A 240 3.13 12.03 -6.05
N ILE A 241 2.78 11.52 -7.24
CA ILE A 241 3.67 10.66 -8.03
C ILE A 241 4.91 11.42 -8.49
N SER A 242 4.75 12.68 -8.94
CA SER A 242 5.88 13.51 -9.35
C SER A 242 6.83 13.77 -8.19
N LEU A 243 6.30 14.07 -7.00
CA LEU A 243 7.09 14.21 -5.77
C LEU A 243 7.94 12.96 -5.50
N ARG A 244 7.34 11.77 -5.56
CA ARG A 244 8.08 10.50 -5.36
C ARG A 244 9.16 10.27 -6.41
N LYS A 245 8.93 10.69 -7.66
CA LYS A 245 9.93 10.58 -8.73
C LYS A 245 11.07 11.58 -8.55
N GLU A 246 10.75 12.80 -8.14
CA GLU A 246 11.70 13.89 -7.94
C GLU A 246 12.66 13.64 -6.77
N TYR A 247 12.14 13.07 -5.67
CA TYR A 247 12.91 12.83 -4.45
C TYR A 247 13.25 11.34 -4.27
N PRO A 248 14.47 10.90 -4.65
CA PRO A 248 14.90 9.51 -4.51
C PRO A 248 14.80 8.96 -3.09
N VAL A 249 14.95 9.80 -2.08
CA VAL A 249 14.81 9.44 -0.66
C VAL A 249 13.45 8.81 -0.33
N LEU A 250 12.39 9.15 -1.06
CA LEU A 250 11.07 8.52 -0.91
C LEU A 250 11.05 7.07 -1.40
N ARG A 251 11.99 6.67 -2.25
CA ARG A 251 12.11 5.30 -2.75
C ARG A 251 13.11 4.46 -1.95
N HIS A 252 14.24 5.06 -1.58
CA HIS A 252 15.39 4.32 -1.03
C HIS A 252 15.81 4.76 0.38
N GLY A 253 15.32 5.91 0.87
CA GLY A 253 15.69 6.45 2.17
C GLY A 253 15.10 5.66 3.34
N SER A 254 15.71 5.86 4.49
CA SER A 254 15.20 5.35 5.77
C SER A 254 13.87 6.00 6.13
N LEU A 255 13.10 5.31 6.96
CA LEU A 255 11.85 5.80 7.54
C LEU A 255 11.98 5.85 9.06
N LYS A 256 11.57 6.96 9.65
CA LYS A 256 11.56 7.12 11.11
C LYS A 256 10.30 7.84 11.57
N GLN A 257 9.61 7.25 12.53
CA GLN A 257 8.55 7.94 13.29
C GLN A 257 9.15 9.14 14.04
N LEU A 258 8.49 10.30 13.94
CA LEU A 258 8.88 11.52 14.63
C LEU A 258 7.84 11.99 15.63
N TYR A 259 6.55 11.73 15.34
CA TYR A 259 5.44 12.12 16.20
C TYR A 259 4.25 11.19 16.04
N GLY A 260 3.46 11.05 17.10
CA GLY A 260 2.19 10.33 17.11
C GLY A 260 1.29 10.85 18.23
N ALA A 261 0.06 11.20 17.88
CA ALA A 261 -1.00 11.55 18.80
C ALA A 261 -2.35 11.17 18.17
N TYR A 262 -3.45 11.33 18.90
CA TYR A 262 -4.78 11.07 18.34
C TYR A 262 -4.99 11.85 17.04
N GLY A 263 -5.17 11.13 15.94
CA GLY A 263 -5.39 11.65 14.61
C GLY A 263 -4.18 12.31 13.94
N VAL A 264 -3.02 12.37 14.61
CA VAL A 264 -1.82 13.03 14.07
C VAL A 264 -0.67 12.06 13.96
N LEU A 265 -0.07 11.99 12.78
CA LEU A 265 1.15 11.23 12.50
C LEU A 265 2.20 12.15 11.90
N ALA A 266 3.46 11.96 12.29
CA ALA A 266 4.58 12.51 11.53
C ALA A 266 5.75 11.53 11.47
N TYR A 267 6.38 11.48 10.30
CA TYR A 267 7.58 10.68 10.06
C TYR A 267 8.52 11.35 9.08
N GLY A 268 9.77 10.94 9.13
CA GLY A 268 10.79 11.38 8.21
C GLY A 268 11.16 10.29 7.21
N ARG A 269 11.40 10.70 5.97
CA ARG A 269 12.14 9.92 4.97
C ARG A 269 13.48 10.60 4.77
N PHE A 270 14.58 9.88 4.94
CA PHE A 270 15.90 10.51 4.97
C PHE A 270 17.01 9.57 4.50
N ASP A 271 18.03 10.17 3.94
CA ASP A 271 19.35 9.60 3.67
C ASP A 271 20.43 10.67 3.99
N GLU A 272 21.63 10.50 3.52
CA GLU A 272 22.71 11.47 3.73
C GLU A 272 22.45 12.81 3.05
N LYS A 273 21.75 12.81 1.91
CA LYS A 273 21.57 13.99 1.04
C LYS A 273 20.24 14.69 1.28
N GLU A 274 19.17 13.94 1.41
CA GLU A 274 17.79 14.46 1.42
C GLU A 274 17.06 14.09 2.73
N LYS A 275 16.22 15.01 3.20
CA LYS A 275 15.34 14.82 4.37
C LYS A 275 13.97 15.36 4.03
N ILE A 276 12.96 14.51 4.13
CA ILE A 276 11.55 14.87 3.92
C ILE A 276 10.76 14.55 5.18
N LEU A 277 10.05 15.56 5.68
CA LEU A 277 9.06 15.41 6.73
C LEU A 277 7.69 15.20 6.10
N VAL A 278 6.97 14.18 6.55
CA VAL A 278 5.56 13.96 6.24
C VAL A 278 4.77 14.09 7.53
N ALA A 279 3.74 14.92 7.53
CA ALA A 279 2.83 15.10 8.65
C ALA A 279 1.38 15.05 8.19
N LEU A 280 0.52 14.39 8.97
CA LEU A 280 -0.91 14.21 8.71
C LEU A 280 -1.70 14.59 9.95
N ASN A 281 -2.88 15.17 9.73
CA ASN A 281 -3.86 15.45 10.76
C ASN A 281 -5.25 15.02 10.27
N ASN A 282 -5.65 13.81 10.62
CA ASN A 282 -6.96 13.23 10.27
C ASN A 282 -8.06 13.62 11.27
N THR A 283 -7.93 14.81 11.89
CA THR A 283 -8.96 15.37 12.77
C THR A 283 -9.57 16.63 12.15
N GLU A 284 -10.71 17.06 12.70
CA GLU A 284 -11.35 18.32 12.29
C GLU A 284 -10.75 19.54 12.98
N GLU A 285 -9.90 19.33 13.98
CA GLU A 285 -9.31 20.39 14.77
C GLU A 285 -7.97 20.82 14.21
N ILE A 286 -7.69 22.12 14.30
CA ILE A 286 -6.35 22.63 14.06
C ILE A 286 -5.45 22.17 15.21
N ARG A 287 -4.39 21.47 14.87
CA ARG A 287 -3.39 20.98 15.82
C ARG A 287 -2.08 21.67 15.58
N THR A 288 -1.49 22.22 16.63
CA THR A 288 -0.13 22.76 16.60
C THR A 288 0.79 21.75 17.27
N VAL A 289 1.77 21.25 16.54
CA VAL A 289 2.68 20.20 17.03
C VAL A 289 4.14 20.58 16.76
N SER A 290 5.01 20.29 17.71
CA SER A 290 6.47 20.47 17.57
C SER A 290 7.08 19.11 17.18
N ILE A 291 7.68 19.05 16.00
CA ILE A 291 8.22 17.80 15.45
C ILE A 291 9.75 17.84 15.49
N PRO A 292 10.41 16.84 16.13
CA PRO A 292 11.87 16.82 16.31
C PRO A 292 12.60 16.36 15.05
N VAL A 293 12.72 17.24 14.05
CA VAL A 293 13.34 16.92 12.75
C VAL A 293 14.86 16.71 12.84
N TRP A 294 15.51 17.10 13.94
CA TRP A 294 16.89 16.77 14.22
C TRP A 294 17.14 15.26 14.22
N GLN A 295 16.15 14.47 14.56
CA GLN A 295 16.23 12.99 14.59
C GLN A 295 16.47 12.36 13.21
N ILE A 296 16.23 13.09 12.14
CA ILE A 296 16.50 12.67 10.76
C ILE A 296 17.65 13.45 10.13
N GLY A 297 18.45 14.15 10.96
CA GLY A 297 19.65 14.85 10.51
C GLY A 297 19.41 16.25 9.94
N VAL A 298 18.23 16.86 10.22
CA VAL A 298 18.01 18.28 9.93
C VAL A 298 18.78 19.10 10.97
N GLN A 299 19.46 20.17 10.52
CA GLN A 299 20.24 21.06 11.38
C GLN A 299 19.36 21.77 12.40
N ALA A 300 19.97 22.21 13.51
CA ALA A 300 19.25 22.88 14.60
C ALA A 300 18.55 24.17 14.15
N GLU A 301 19.13 24.88 13.20
CA GLU A 301 18.55 26.10 12.61
C GLU A 301 18.47 25.93 11.09
N GLY A 302 17.36 26.34 10.50
CA GLY A 302 17.15 26.20 9.06
C GLY A 302 15.70 26.44 8.64
N THR A 303 15.35 25.91 7.47
CA THR A 303 14.00 26.06 6.92
C THR A 303 13.63 24.80 6.15
N LEU A 304 12.43 24.30 6.36
CA LEU A 304 11.80 23.26 5.53
C LEU A 304 10.88 23.93 4.51
N GLN A 305 10.98 23.51 3.26
CA GLN A 305 10.08 23.95 2.18
C GLN A 305 8.91 22.99 2.06
N ASN A 306 7.70 23.53 1.97
CA ASN A 306 6.54 22.72 1.65
C ASN A 306 6.61 22.26 0.19
N CYS A 307 6.54 20.95 -0.05
CA CYS A 307 6.52 20.36 -1.39
C CYS A 307 5.10 20.08 -1.88
N LEU A 308 4.23 19.60 -0.98
CA LEU A 308 2.84 19.25 -1.28
C LEU A 308 2.03 19.34 0.02
N MET A 309 0.92 20.03 -0.01
CA MET A 309 -0.02 20.13 1.10
C MET A 309 -1.44 19.87 0.61
N THR A 310 -2.22 19.16 1.41
CA THR A 310 -3.65 18.96 1.16
C THR A 310 -4.49 19.28 2.40
N ASN A 311 -5.70 19.72 2.18
CA ASN A 311 -6.72 19.98 3.19
C ASN A 311 -8.11 19.65 2.63
N ARG A 312 -9.19 20.04 3.30
CA ARG A 312 -10.55 19.80 2.79
C ARG A 312 -10.84 20.47 1.46
N ASP A 313 -10.29 21.65 1.22
CA ASP A 313 -10.60 22.47 0.04
C ASP A 313 -9.82 22.06 -1.22
N GLY A 314 -8.78 21.21 -1.06
CA GLY A 314 -7.97 20.77 -2.17
C GLY A 314 -6.50 20.58 -1.81
N PHE A 315 -5.59 20.90 -2.73
CA PHE A 315 -4.15 20.78 -2.50
C PHE A 315 -3.35 21.92 -3.15
N THR A 316 -2.15 22.13 -2.63
CA THR A 316 -1.17 23.08 -3.18
C THR A 316 0.20 22.44 -3.29
N VAL A 317 0.91 22.80 -4.35
CA VAL A 317 2.29 22.38 -4.61
C VAL A 317 3.18 23.62 -4.42
N PHE A 318 4.21 23.49 -3.57
CA PHE A 318 5.15 24.56 -3.24
C PHE A 318 4.48 25.87 -2.80
N GLY A 319 4.49 26.19 -1.54
CA GLY A 319 3.80 27.40 -1.09
C GLY A 319 4.38 28.04 0.16
N PHE A 320 4.80 27.25 1.13
CA PHE A 320 5.15 27.75 2.45
C PHE A 320 6.53 27.27 2.88
N SER A 321 7.14 28.06 3.77
CA SER A 321 8.39 27.70 4.44
C SER A 321 8.15 27.63 5.93
N TYR A 322 8.72 26.62 6.57
CA TYR A 322 8.62 26.40 8.01
C TYR A 322 10.01 26.55 8.64
N PRO A 323 10.21 27.49 9.58
CA PRO A 323 11.49 27.64 10.26
C PRO A 323 11.76 26.43 11.17
N VAL A 324 12.98 25.94 11.12
CA VAL A 324 13.50 24.96 12.08
C VAL A 324 14.22 25.75 13.18
N ARG A 325 13.89 25.49 14.44
CA ARG A 325 14.53 26.10 15.61
C ARG A 325 14.86 25.03 16.63
N ASN A 326 16.09 25.04 17.11
CA ASN A 326 16.60 24.03 18.04
C ASN A 326 16.31 22.58 17.57
N GLY A 327 16.40 22.34 16.24
CA GLY A 327 16.15 21.04 15.62
C GLY A 327 14.68 20.61 15.55
N ASN A 328 13.75 21.53 15.82
CA ASN A 328 12.31 21.26 15.75
C ASN A 328 11.63 22.16 14.72
N VAL A 329 10.57 21.66 14.11
CA VAL A 329 9.64 22.45 13.30
C VAL A 329 8.28 22.46 13.98
N LEU A 330 7.64 23.61 13.96
CA LEU A 330 6.26 23.78 14.42
C LEU A 330 5.34 23.76 13.21
N LEU A 331 4.40 22.82 13.21
CA LEU A 331 3.36 22.66 12.19
C LEU A 331 1.99 22.89 12.79
#